data_eae27434bd19a183db5908df0bda5f51
#
_entry.id   eae27434bd19a183db5908df0bda5f51
#
_cell.length_a   1.000
_cell.length_b   1.000
_cell.length_c   1.000
_cell.angle_alpha   90.00
_cell.angle_beta   90.00
_cell.angle_gamma   90.00
#
_symmetry.space_group_name_H-M   'P 1'
#
loop_
_entity.id
_entity.type
_entity.pdbx_description
1 polymer ?
#
loop_
_entity_poly.entity_id
_entity_poly.type
_entity_poly.pdbx_seq_one_letter_code
_entity_poly.pdbx_strand_id
1 'polypeptide(L)'
;MFLSVVTVAFRNYEGVVKTWRSLRNLARDPGLSFEWIVVDGGSEDGTREFLQKRHGEFNLRFISEKDHGIYDAMNKGIALAQGRYTLFLNSGDAFHDDAALFVRQLARQKGEAMYIGDALLDFSGGHKIRRKAKPGYYIYHSLPASHQAIFFPTAALKKYPYDLQYHVSSDYALAARLYKAGYPFRRINGLVSEFSMGGVSTSNNLELCQDAKNVQRKILRVPGFWAQLSYLLRLKTTGKTKARYNKV
;
A
#
# COMPACT_ATOMS: atom_id res chain seq x y z
N MET A 1 -20.53 3.07 -0.19
CA MET A 1 -19.15 3.39 0.24
C MET A 1 -18.25 3.53 -0.97
N PHE A 2 -17.43 4.58 -1.05
CA PHE A 2 -16.54 4.79 -2.20
C PHE A 2 -15.14 4.23 -1.95
N LEU A 3 -14.57 4.46 -0.76
CA LEU A 3 -13.21 4.06 -0.43
C LEU A 3 -13.17 3.22 0.86
N SER A 4 -12.50 2.08 0.84
CA SER A 4 -12.05 1.35 2.03
C SER A 4 -10.58 1.64 2.26
N VAL A 5 -10.24 2.18 3.41
CA VAL A 5 -8.85 2.35 3.86
C VAL A 5 -8.53 1.19 4.79
N VAL A 6 -7.62 0.31 4.36
CA VAL A 6 -7.19 -0.85 5.15
C VAL A 6 -5.86 -0.56 5.81
N THR A 7 -5.84 -0.63 7.13
CA THR A 7 -4.64 -0.48 7.97
C THR A 7 -4.32 -1.81 8.62
N VAL A 8 -3.12 -2.30 8.45
CA VAL A 8 -2.61 -3.45 9.19
C VAL A 8 -1.65 -2.97 10.27
N ALA A 9 -1.74 -3.55 11.46
CA ALA A 9 -0.97 -3.15 12.63
C ALA A 9 -0.51 -4.37 13.43
N PHE A 10 0.69 -4.30 13.98
CA PHE A 10 1.18 -5.24 14.97
C PHE A 10 2.19 -4.52 15.88
N ARG A 11 1.87 -4.42 17.17
CA ARG A 11 2.69 -3.74 18.20
C ARG A 11 3.16 -2.36 17.76
N ASN A 12 2.23 -1.56 17.22
CA ASN A 12 2.52 -0.23 16.69
C ASN A 12 1.39 0.76 17.00
N TYR A 13 1.10 0.94 18.29
CA TYR A 13 0.09 1.87 18.79
C TYR A 13 0.25 3.28 18.21
N GLU A 14 1.45 3.86 18.34
CA GLU A 14 1.72 5.22 17.84
C GLU A 14 1.53 5.33 16.32
N GLY A 15 1.87 4.28 15.59
CA GLY A 15 1.62 4.22 14.15
C GLY A 15 0.13 4.23 13.83
N VAL A 16 -0.69 3.47 14.56
CA VAL A 16 -2.15 3.49 14.38
C VAL A 16 -2.74 4.86 14.69
N VAL A 17 -2.27 5.51 15.76
CA VAL A 17 -2.69 6.89 16.13
C VAL A 17 -2.32 7.89 15.02
N LYS A 18 -1.11 7.79 14.46
CA LYS A 18 -0.66 8.63 13.32
C LYS A 18 -1.58 8.46 12.12
N THR A 19 -1.83 7.20 11.72
CA THR A 19 -2.70 6.88 10.59
C THR A 19 -4.12 7.42 10.83
N TRP A 20 -4.71 7.16 12.00
CA TRP A 20 -6.02 7.68 12.38
C TRP A 20 -6.10 9.21 12.28
N ARG A 21 -5.10 9.94 12.77
CA ARG A 21 -5.08 11.41 12.68
C ARG A 21 -5.14 11.89 11.23
N SER A 22 -4.47 11.20 10.31
CA SER A 22 -4.44 11.55 8.89
C SER A 22 -5.78 11.33 8.18
N LEU A 23 -6.63 10.41 8.67
CA LEU A 23 -7.97 10.17 8.11
C LEU A 23 -8.89 11.40 8.24
N ARG A 24 -8.62 12.29 9.19
CA ARG A 24 -9.36 13.55 9.34
C ARG A 24 -9.30 14.42 8.08
N ASN A 25 -8.22 14.29 7.29
CA ASN A 25 -8.07 15.04 6.04
C ASN A 25 -9.13 14.60 5.02
N LEU A 26 -9.50 13.32 4.99
CA LEU A 26 -10.62 12.83 4.18
C LEU A 26 -11.97 13.19 4.79
N ALA A 27 -12.12 13.06 6.10
CA ALA A 27 -13.39 13.29 6.80
C ALA A 27 -13.87 14.75 6.78
N ARG A 28 -12.96 15.71 6.56
CA ARG A 28 -13.33 17.14 6.36
C ARG A 28 -14.11 17.38 5.09
N ASP A 29 -14.13 16.43 4.17
CA ASP A 29 -14.85 16.52 2.92
C ASP A 29 -16.15 15.71 2.99
N PRO A 30 -17.31 16.36 3.17
CA PRO A 30 -18.60 15.67 3.32
C PRO A 30 -19.04 14.91 2.05
N GLY A 31 -18.43 15.22 0.91
CA GLY A 31 -18.70 14.51 -0.35
C GLY A 31 -17.94 13.18 -0.48
N LEU A 32 -17.03 12.87 0.45
CA LEU A 32 -16.28 11.62 0.42
C LEU A 32 -16.89 10.59 1.38
N SER A 33 -17.29 9.45 0.82
CA SER A 33 -17.78 8.31 1.60
C SER A 33 -16.69 7.27 1.72
N PHE A 34 -16.16 7.07 2.94
CA PHE A 34 -15.11 6.09 3.19
C PHE A 34 -15.34 5.33 4.52
N GLU A 35 -14.67 4.21 4.64
CA GLU A 35 -14.56 3.42 5.88
C GLU A 35 -13.10 3.18 6.22
N TRP A 36 -12.82 3.04 7.50
CA TRP A 36 -11.52 2.65 8.00
C TRP A 36 -11.59 1.22 8.54
N ILE A 37 -10.78 0.32 8.02
CA ILE A 37 -10.70 -1.08 8.42
C ILE A 37 -9.32 -1.30 9.03
N VAL A 38 -9.26 -1.73 10.28
CA VAL A 38 -8.01 -2.05 10.95
C VAL A 38 -7.94 -3.55 11.22
N VAL A 39 -6.84 -4.16 10.78
CA VAL A 39 -6.51 -5.55 11.13
C VAL A 39 -5.27 -5.51 12.01
N ASP A 40 -5.48 -5.76 13.28
CA ASP A 40 -4.44 -5.82 14.30
C ASP A 40 -4.04 -7.25 14.57
N GLY A 41 -2.76 -7.56 14.48
CA GLY A 41 -2.18 -8.90 14.65
C GLY A 41 -2.18 -9.42 16.10
N GLY A 42 -3.07 -8.90 16.95
CA GLY A 42 -3.17 -9.26 18.37
C GLY A 42 -2.16 -8.51 19.23
N SER A 43 -2.10 -7.18 19.06
CA SER A 43 -1.22 -6.31 19.86
C SER A 43 -1.68 -6.21 21.31
N GLU A 44 -0.70 -6.08 22.21
CA GLU A 44 -0.89 -5.89 23.67
C GLU A 44 -0.39 -4.51 24.14
N ASP A 45 -0.24 -3.56 23.20
CA ASP A 45 0.35 -2.24 23.42
C ASP A 45 -0.69 -1.11 23.58
N GLY A 46 -1.97 -1.46 23.77
CA GLY A 46 -3.07 -0.51 23.86
C GLY A 46 -3.75 -0.19 22.54
N THR A 47 -3.32 -0.81 21.42
CA THR A 47 -3.93 -0.62 20.09
C THR A 47 -5.40 -1.03 20.09
N ARG A 48 -5.75 -2.18 20.65
CA ARG A 48 -7.12 -2.68 20.71
C ARG A 48 -8.04 -1.74 21.47
N GLU A 49 -7.63 -1.29 22.64
CA GLU A 49 -8.37 -0.35 23.50
C GLU A 49 -8.56 1.00 22.80
N PHE A 50 -7.55 1.47 22.08
CA PHE A 50 -7.64 2.69 21.29
C PHE A 50 -8.73 2.56 20.20
N LEU A 51 -8.76 1.45 19.47
CA LEU A 51 -9.74 1.20 18.40
C LEU A 51 -11.16 1.05 18.96
N GLN A 52 -11.32 0.37 20.10
CA GLN A 52 -12.61 0.26 20.79
C GLN A 52 -13.18 1.63 21.15
N LYS A 53 -12.35 2.56 21.66
CA LYS A 53 -12.75 3.94 22.01
C LYS A 53 -13.10 4.79 20.78
N ARG A 54 -12.72 4.38 19.57
CA ARG A 54 -12.97 5.08 18.30
C ARG A 54 -14.10 4.45 17.47
N HIS A 55 -14.83 3.49 18.05
CA HIS A 55 -15.97 2.88 17.38
C HIS A 55 -16.96 3.96 16.89
N GLY A 56 -17.35 3.85 15.62
CA GLY A 56 -18.22 4.83 14.97
C GLY A 56 -17.48 5.97 14.23
N GLU A 57 -16.22 6.27 14.56
CA GLU A 57 -15.44 7.23 13.80
C GLU A 57 -15.04 6.63 12.43
N PHE A 58 -15.19 7.37 11.35
CA PHE A 58 -14.78 6.97 9.99
C PHE A 58 -15.39 5.63 9.52
N ASN A 59 -16.57 5.24 10.01
CA ASN A 59 -17.14 3.90 9.82
C ASN A 59 -16.13 2.80 10.16
N LEU A 60 -15.43 2.97 11.29
CA LEU A 60 -14.39 2.04 11.73
C LEU A 60 -14.94 0.64 11.97
N ARG A 61 -14.27 -0.32 11.35
CA ARG A 61 -14.37 -1.75 11.67
C ARG A 61 -12.97 -2.28 11.94
N PHE A 62 -12.82 -3.15 12.94
CA PHE A 62 -11.52 -3.75 13.21
C PHE A 62 -11.62 -5.20 13.66
N ILE A 63 -10.54 -5.93 13.42
CA ILE A 63 -10.27 -7.26 13.94
C ILE A 63 -8.95 -7.14 14.72
N SER A 64 -8.89 -7.77 15.90
CA SER A 64 -7.66 -7.88 16.70
C SER A 64 -7.47 -9.35 17.06
N GLU A 65 -6.64 -10.05 16.29
CA GLU A 65 -6.34 -11.47 16.42
C GLU A 65 -4.99 -11.78 15.76
N LYS A 66 -4.37 -12.89 16.15
CA LYS A 66 -3.11 -13.33 15.52
C LYS A 66 -3.28 -13.54 14.01
N ASP A 67 -2.29 -13.12 13.25
CA ASP A 67 -2.17 -13.33 11.81
C ASP A 67 -0.90 -14.11 11.45
N HIS A 68 -0.82 -14.54 10.19
CA HIS A 68 0.34 -15.20 9.60
C HIS A 68 1.21 -14.23 8.80
N GLY A 69 1.26 -12.97 9.23
CA GLY A 69 2.04 -11.90 8.63
C GLY A 69 1.21 -10.87 7.89
N ILE A 70 1.88 -9.81 7.44
CA ILE A 70 1.27 -8.58 6.91
C ILE A 70 0.26 -8.84 5.77
N TYR A 71 0.54 -9.78 4.88
CA TYR A 71 -0.33 -10.05 3.73
C TYR A 71 -1.56 -10.89 4.09
N ASP A 72 -1.47 -11.74 5.14
CA ASP A 72 -2.64 -12.39 5.72
C ASP A 72 -3.58 -11.36 6.36
N ALA A 73 -3.03 -10.45 7.14
CA ALA A 73 -3.78 -9.33 7.70
C ALA A 73 -4.43 -8.45 6.60
N MET A 74 -3.71 -8.16 5.52
CA MET A 74 -4.28 -7.44 4.37
C MET A 74 -5.43 -8.20 3.71
N ASN A 75 -5.32 -9.54 3.58
CA ASN A 75 -6.41 -10.37 3.04
C ASN A 75 -7.65 -10.34 3.93
N LYS A 76 -7.50 -10.38 5.25
CA LYS A 76 -8.61 -10.18 6.20
C LYS A 76 -9.25 -8.80 6.01
N GLY A 77 -8.46 -7.75 5.82
CA GLY A 77 -8.95 -6.41 5.50
C GLY A 77 -9.72 -6.33 4.17
N ILE A 78 -9.23 -7.01 3.11
CA ILE A 78 -9.93 -7.12 1.82
C ILE A 78 -11.31 -7.78 2.00
N ALA A 79 -11.40 -8.83 2.79
CA ALA A 79 -12.67 -9.54 3.03
C ALA A 79 -13.73 -8.60 3.64
N LEU A 80 -13.31 -7.70 4.54
CA LEU A 80 -14.18 -6.71 5.18
C LEU A 80 -14.52 -5.51 4.27
N ALA A 81 -13.70 -5.18 3.27
CA ALA A 81 -13.84 -3.98 2.47
C ALA A 81 -15.16 -3.93 1.68
N GLN A 82 -15.87 -2.79 1.76
CA GLN A 82 -17.15 -2.52 1.10
C GLN A 82 -17.07 -1.35 0.11
N GLY A 83 -15.99 -0.58 0.13
CA GLY A 83 -15.77 0.51 -0.80
C GLY A 83 -15.61 0.03 -2.24
N ARG A 84 -15.90 0.89 -3.21
CA ARG A 84 -15.61 0.63 -4.63
C ARG A 84 -14.12 0.43 -4.87
N TYR A 85 -13.29 1.20 -4.15
CA TYR A 85 -11.83 1.09 -4.16
C TYR A 85 -11.31 0.78 -2.77
N THR A 86 -10.18 0.08 -2.73
CA THR A 86 -9.42 -0.17 -1.50
C THR A 86 -8.03 0.43 -1.63
N LEU A 87 -7.58 1.14 -0.59
CA LEU A 87 -6.23 1.61 -0.39
C LEU A 87 -5.67 1.00 0.88
N PHE A 88 -4.42 0.53 0.82
CA PHE A 88 -3.69 0.06 2.00
C PHE A 88 -2.83 1.19 2.56
N LEU A 89 -3.11 1.56 3.80
CA LEU A 89 -2.37 2.57 4.54
C LEU A 89 -1.96 1.95 5.89
N ASN A 90 -0.78 1.35 5.93
CA ASN A 90 -0.33 0.59 7.09
C ASN A 90 -0.14 1.50 8.31
N SER A 91 -0.10 0.89 9.50
CA SER A 91 0.15 1.64 10.74
C SER A 91 1.50 2.37 10.67
N GLY A 92 1.47 3.69 10.89
CA GLY A 92 2.62 4.59 10.75
C GLY A 92 2.65 5.36 9.43
N ASP A 93 1.93 4.91 8.40
CA ASP A 93 1.72 5.69 7.19
C ASP A 93 0.58 6.70 7.38
N ALA A 94 0.55 7.75 6.58
CA ALA A 94 -0.44 8.80 6.69
C ALA A 94 -0.97 9.24 5.32
N PHE A 95 -2.23 9.69 5.25
CA PHE A 95 -2.69 10.46 4.11
C PHE A 95 -2.00 11.81 4.08
N HIS A 96 -1.57 12.22 2.89
CA HIS A 96 -1.16 13.60 2.64
C HIS A 96 -2.36 14.55 2.70
N ASP A 97 -2.14 15.83 2.98
CA ASP A 97 -3.22 16.83 3.06
C ASP A 97 -4.02 16.94 1.76
N ASP A 98 -3.39 16.73 0.61
CA ASP A 98 -4.03 16.74 -0.70
C ASP A 98 -4.83 15.47 -1.02
N ALA A 99 -4.83 14.45 -0.17
CA ALA A 99 -5.45 13.16 -0.46
C ALA A 99 -6.96 13.28 -0.75
N ALA A 100 -7.67 14.18 -0.07
CA ALA A 100 -9.09 14.42 -0.32
C ALA A 100 -9.35 14.90 -1.76
N LEU A 101 -8.51 15.82 -2.25
CA LEU A 101 -8.58 16.29 -3.65
C LEU A 101 -8.33 15.15 -4.63
N PHE A 102 -7.34 14.29 -4.34
CA PHE A 102 -7.06 13.11 -5.15
C PHE A 102 -8.25 12.17 -5.21
N VAL A 103 -8.87 11.85 -4.06
CA VAL A 103 -10.03 10.95 -3.98
C VAL A 103 -11.26 11.54 -4.70
N ARG A 104 -11.45 12.86 -4.67
CA ARG A 104 -12.47 13.54 -5.48
C ARG A 104 -12.23 13.36 -6.98
N GLN A 105 -10.99 13.49 -7.43
CA GLN A 105 -10.63 13.27 -8.84
C GLN A 105 -10.85 11.79 -9.23
N LEU A 106 -10.50 10.87 -8.33
CA LEU A 106 -10.75 9.43 -8.50
C LEU A 106 -12.25 9.14 -8.64
N ALA A 107 -13.11 9.77 -7.84
CA ALA A 107 -14.55 9.57 -7.89
C ALA A 107 -15.18 9.95 -9.24
N ARG A 108 -14.54 10.84 -10.00
CA ARG A 108 -14.97 11.26 -11.34
C ARG A 108 -14.51 10.32 -12.45
N GLN A 109 -13.62 9.36 -12.12
CA GLN A 109 -13.09 8.43 -13.12
C GLN A 109 -14.10 7.37 -13.51
N LYS A 110 -14.15 7.07 -14.80
CA LYS A 110 -14.98 5.99 -15.38
C LYS A 110 -14.12 4.75 -15.64
N GLY A 111 -14.72 3.58 -15.44
CA GLY A 111 -14.09 2.30 -15.69
C GLY A 111 -13.31 1.77 -14.47
N GLU A 112 -12.98 0.49 -14.54
CA GLU A 112 -12.22 -0.20 -13.51
C GLU A 112 -10.74 -0.22 -13.87
N ALA A 113 -9.92 0.36 -13.00
CA ALA A 113 -8.49 0.44 -13.15
C ALA A 113 -7.82 0.53 -11.76
N MET A 114 -6.56 0.20 -11.68
CA MET A 114 -5.72 0.57 -10.55
C MET A 114 -5.31 2.03 -10.72
N TYR A 115 -5.86 2.93 -9.89
CA TYR A 115 -5.51 4.34 -9.94
C TYR A 115 -4.32 4.63 -9.04
N ILE A 116 -3.36 5.39 -9.57
CA ILE A 116 -2.08 5.65 -8.89
C ILE A 116 -1.79 7.14 -8.80
N GLY A 117 -1.25 7.52 -7.64
CA GLY A 117 -0.74 8.85 -7.37
C GLY A 117 0.69 8.84 -6.85
N ASP A 118 1.18 10.01 -6.49
CA ASP A 118 2.50 10.18 -5.92
C ASP A 118 2.45 9.96 -4.39
N ALA A 119 3.59 9.61 -3.80
CA ALA A 119 3.76 9.50 -2.35
C ALA A 119 4.96 10.30 -1.88
N LEU A 120 4.96 10.73 -0.62
CA LEU A 120 6.15 11.22 0.07
C LEU A 120 6.79 10.06 0.83
N LEU A 121 8.07 9.87 0.61
CA LEU A 121 8.90 8.98 1.42
C LEU A 121 9.45 9.81 2.57
N ASP A 122 9.05 9.48 3.78
CA ASP A 122 9.45 10.19 5.00
C ASP A 122 10.61 9.43 5.67
N PHE A 123 11.79 10.03 5.64
CA PHE A 123 13.00 9.50 6.25
C PHE A 123 13.14 10.05 7.67
N SER A 124 13.69 9.26 8.58
CA SER A 124 14.07 9.72 9.91
C SER A 124 14.90 11.01 9.79
N GLY A 125 14.53 12.06 10.56
CA GLY A 125 15.18 13.37 10.49
C GLY A 125 14.40 14.44 9.71
N GLY A 126 13.17 14.17 9.27
CA GLY A 126 12.29 15.17 8.62
C GLY A 126 12.57 15.38 7.12
N HIS A 127 13.46 14.58 6.54
CA HIS A 127 13.72 14.65 5.12
C HIS A 127 12.68 13.86 4.34
N LYS A 128 11.91 14.54 3.48
CA LYS A 128 10.87 13.91 2.65
C LYS A 128 11.22 13.98 1.16
N ILE A 129 11.08 12.85 0.47
CA ILE A 129 11.31 12.74 -0.97
C ILE A 129 10.02 12.36 -1.68
N ARG A 130 9.61 13.13 -2.68
CA ARG A 130 8.46 12.80 -3.52
C ARG A 130 8.80 11.65 -4.47
N ARG A 131 8.14 10.51 -4.29
CA ARG A 131 8.13 9.40 -5.23
C ARG A 131 7.00 9.60 -6.23
N LYS A 132 7.34 10.02 -7.44
CA LYS A 132 6.37 10.18 -8.53
C LYS A 132 5.91 8.82 -9.07
N ALA A 133 4.60 8.68 -9.30
CA ALA A 133 4.05 7.53 -9.98
C ALA A 133 4.62 7.42 -11.40
N LYS A 134 4.97 6.22 -11.81
CA LYS A 134 5.51 5.88 -13.12
C LYS A 134 4.39 5.45 -14.08
N PRO A 135 4.62 5.45 -15.39
CA PRO A 135 3.68 4.89 -16.35
C PRO A 135 3.35 3.41 -16.04
N GLY A 136 2.15 2.95 -16.39
CA GLY A 136 1.67 1.60 -16.06
C GLY A 136 2.55 0.47 -16.57
N TYR A 137 3.21 0.63 -17.73
CA TYR A 137 4.14 -0.37 -18.27
C TYR A 137 5.38 -0.59 -17.37
N TYR A 138 5.64 0.32 -16.42
CA TYR A 138 6.72 0.15 -15.45
C TYR A 138 6.53 -1.09 -14.56
N ILE A 139 5.31 -1.65 -14.54
CA ILE A 139 5.01 -2.92 -13.84
C ILE A 139 5.92 -4.06 -14.31
N TYR A 140 6.38 -4.07 -15.55
CA TYR A 140 7.33 -5.08 -16.03
C TYR A 140 8.71 -5.01 -15.36
N HIS A 141 9.00 -3.90 -14.68
CA HIS A 141 10.19 -3.73 -13.87
C HIS A 141 9.88 -3.69 -12.36
N SER A 142 8.91 -2.90 -11.93
CA SER A 142 8.55 -2.69 -10.51
C SER A 142 7.11 -2.15 -10.38
N LEU A 143 6.65 -1.98 -9.13
CA LEU A 143 5.42 -1.23 -8.89
C LEU A 143 5.53 0.19 -9.46
N PRO A 144 4.54 0.63 -10.26
CA PRO A 144 4.51 1.97 -10.84
C PRO A 144 4.37 3.09 -9.80
N ALA A 145 3.85 2.80 -8.61
CA ALA A 145 3.70 3.74 -7.51
C ALA A 145 4.04 3.09 -6.16
N SER A 146 4.12 3.87 -5.10
CA SER A 146 4.13 3.31 -3.73
C SER A 146 2.83 2.58 -3.49
N HIS A 147 2.89 1.44 -2.79
CA HIS A 147 1.71 0.64 -2.47
C HIS A 147 0.61 1.48 -1.80
N GLN A 148 1.00 2.38 -0.89
CA GLN A 148 0.13 3.33 -0.18
C GLN A 148 -0.43 4.46 -1.07
N ALA A 149 -0.15 4.44 -2.35
CA ALA A 149 -0.68 5.37 -3.33
C ALA A 149 -1.34 4.67 -4.54
N ILE A 150 -1.74 3.41 -4.36
CA ILE A 150 -2.47 2.61 -5.35
C ILE A 150 -3.88 2.33 -4.83
N PHE A 151 -4.87 2.81 -5.56
CA PHE A 151 -6.29 2.52 -5.31
C PHE A 151 -6.70 1.33 -6.18
N PHE A 152 -6.96 0.22 -5.54
CA PHE A 152 -7.33 -1.03 -6.19
C PHE A 152 -8.86 -1.16 -6.28
N PRO A 153 -9.44 -1.63 -7.39
CA PRO A 153 -10.85 -2.02 -7.41
C PRO A 153 -11.10 -3.13 -6.38
N THR A 154 -11.97 -2.90 -5.41
CA THR A 154 -12.21 -3.85 -4.31
C THR A 154 -12.70 -5.21 -4.81
N ALA A 155 -13.55 -5.22 -5.83
CA ALA A 155 -14.03 -6.45 -6.46
C ALA A 155 -12.87 -7.28 -7.05
N ALA A 156 -11.87 -6.60 -7.65
CA ALA A 156 -10.69 -7.26 -8.17
C ALA A 156 -9.82 -7.85 -7.06
N LEU A 157 -9.65 -7.15 -5.93
CA LEU A 157 -8.92 -7.67 -4.76
C LEU A 157 -9.60 -8.90 -4.16
N LYS A 158 -10.93 -8.91 -4.05
CA LYS A 158 -11.67 -10.07 -3.56
C LYS A 158 -11.54 -11.29 -4.46
N LYS A 159 -11.42 -11.08 -5.78
CA LYS A 159 -11.19 -12.15 -6.75
C LYS A 159 -9.74 -12.63 -6.78
N TYR A 160 -8.79 -11.73 -6.54
CA TYR A 160 -7.35 -11.97 -6.59
C TYR A 160 -6.69 -11.47 -5.31
N PRO A 161 -6.81 -12.16 -4.17
CA PRO A 161 -6.19 -11.73 -2.91
C PRO A 161 -4.66 -11.82 -2.96
N TYR A 162 -3.99 -11.31 -1.93
CA TYR A 162 -2.54 -11.47 -1.78
C TYR A 162 -2.14 -12.94 -1.74
N ASP A 163 -1.07 -13.25 -2.46
CA ASP A 163 -0.46 -14.57 -2.49
C ASP A 163 0.59 -14.66 -1.38
N LEU A 164 0.33 -15.50 -0.40
CA LEU A 164 1.18 -15.65 0.79
C LEU A 164 2.52 -16.36 0.50
N GLN A 165 2.72 -16.86 -0.73
CA GLN A 165 4.02 -17.42 -1.14
C GLN A 165 5.09 -16.33 -1.34
N TYR A 166 4.69 -15.05 -1.51
CA TYR A 166 5.60 -13.93 -1.62
C TYR A 166 5.72 -13.23 -0.26
N HIS A 167 6.87 -13.34 0.40
CA HIS A 167 7.03 -12.81 1.75
C HIS A 167 7.27 -11.29 1.77
N VAL A 168 7.90 -10.73 0.75
CA VAL A 168 8.27 -9.30 0.71
C VAL A 168 7.62 -8.55 -0.44
N SER A 169 7.38 -9.21 -1.58
CA SER A 169 6.88 -8.56 -2.81
C SER A 169 5.47 -9.01 -3.20
N SER A 170 4.62 -9.41 -2.25
CA SER A 170 3.25 -9.83 -2.57
C SER A 170 2.40 -8.67 -3.09
N ASP A 171 2.70 -7.43 -2.72
CA ASP A 171 2.11 -6.21 -3.29
C ASP A 171 2.41 -6.08 -4.79
N TYR A 172 3.66 -6.36 -5.19
CA TYR A 172 4.03 -6.38 -6.60
C TYR A 172 3.39 -7.56 -7.35
N ALA A 173 3.32 -8.74 -6.74
CA ALA A 173 2.68 -9.92 -7.31
C ALA A 173 1.17 -9.69 -7.52
N LEU A 174 0.48 -9.10 -6.55
CA LEU A 174 -0.92 -8.72 -6.62
C LEU A 174 -1.17 -7.75 -7.79
N ALA A 175 -0.44 -6.64 -7.82
CA ALA A 175 -0.57 -5.62 -8.86
C ALA A 175 -0.28 -6.18 -10.27
N ALA A 176 0.72 -7.06 -10.39
CA ALA A 176 1.03 -7.76 -11.64
C ALA A 176 -0.08 -8.70 -12.09
N ARG A 177 -0.69 -9.47 -11.16
CA ARG A 177 -1.85 -10.33 -11.45
C ARG A 177 -3.05 -9.52 -11.92
N LEU A 178 -3.37 -8.44 -11.23
CA LEU A 178 -4.47 -7.54 -11.62
C LEU A 178 -4.22 -6.91 -13.00
N TYR A 179 -2.99 -6.46 -13.26
CA TYR A 179 -2.63 -5.92 -14.56
C TYR A 179 -2.82 -6.94 -15.69
N LYS A 180 -2.41 -8.19 -15.49
CA LYS A 180 -2.61 -9.31 -16.44
C LYS A 180 -4.07 -9.72 -16.54
N ALA A 181 -4.89 -9.49 -15.53
CA ALA A 181 -6.34 -9.73 -15.54
C ALA A 181 -7.15 -8.59 -16.20
N GLY A 182 -6.48 -7.58 -16.79
CA GLY A 182 -7.13 -6.51 -17.53
C GLY A 182 -7.42 -5.24 -16.73
N TYR A 183 -6.91 -5.09 -15.51
CA TYR A 183 -7.00 -3.86 -14.73
C TYR A 183 -5.77 -2.98 -15.00
N PRO A 184 -5.85 -1.95 -15.88
CA PRO A 184 -4.71 -1.11 -16.21
C PRO A 184 -4.38 -0.16 -15.06
N PHE A 185 -3.14 0.35 -15.04
CA PHE A 185 -2.81 1.50 -14.22
C PHE A 185 -3.23 2.80 -14.89
N ARG A 186 -3.91 3.66 -14.15
CA ARG A 186 -4.27 5.01 -14.58
C ARG A 186 -3.75 6.03 -13.57
N ARG A 187 -2.94 6.96 -14.04
CA ARG A 187 -2.37 7.99 -13.18
C ARG A 187 -3.36 9.13 -12.97
N ILE A 188 -3.49 9.56 -11.72
CA ILE A 188 -4.09 10.82 -11.31
C ILE A 188 -2.97 11.67 -10.71
N ASN A 189 -2.88 12.95 -11.12
CA ASN A 189 -1.84 13.83 -10.57
C ASN A 189 -2.23 14.26 -9.16
N GLY A 190 -1.33 14.10 -8.21
CA GLY A 190 -1.50 14.51 -6.82
C GLY A 190 -0.72 13.62 -5.86
N LEU A 191 -0.53 14.14 -4.66
CA LEU A 191 0.02 13.38 -3.52
C LEU A 191 -1.12 12.65 -2.82
N VAL A 192 -0.88 11.39 -2.47
CA VAL A 192 -1.84 10.53 -1.79
C VAL A 192 -1.43 10.31 -0.34
N SER A 193 -0.20 9.89 -0.13
CA SER A 193 0.25 9.36 1.16
C SER A 193 1.67 9.78 1.50
N GLU A 194 1.94 9.73 2.78
CA GLU A 194 3.27 9.81 3.37
C GLU A 194 3.64 8.42 3.91
N PHE A 195 4.71 7.86 3.39
CA PHE A 195 5.21 6.55 3.75
C PHE A 195 6.43 6.68 4.66
N SER A 196 6.31 6.19 5.90
CA SER A 196 7.42 6.18 6.86
C SER A 196 8.42 5.09 6.49
N MET A 197 9.66 5.50 6.18
CA MET A 197 10.72 4.57 5.81
C MET A 197 11.26 3.84 7.03
N GLY A 198 11.63 2.56 6.90
CA GLY A 198 12.16 1.74 8.02
C GLY A 198 11.41 0.44 8.29
N GLY A 199 10.32 0.17 7.55
CA GLY A 199 9.57 -1.08 7.65
C GLY A 199 10.26 -2.31 7.03
N VAL A 200 9.60 -3.47 7.12
CA VAL A 200 10.10 -4.80 6.67
C VAL A 200 10.61 -4.80 5.23
N SER A 201 9.96 -4.07 4.32
CA SER A 201 10.34 -3.98 2.91
C SER A 201 11.69 -3.28 2.64
N THR A 202 12.24 -2.60 3.66
CA THR A 202 13.54 -1.91 3.54
C THR A 202 14.71 -2.72 4.08
N SER A 203 14.46 -3.79 4.83
CA SER A 203 15.47 -4.57 5.55
C SER A 203 16.02 -5.77 4.76
N ASN A 204 15.22 -6.43 3.91
CA ASN A 204 15.62 -7.66 3.20
C ASN A 204 15.72 -7.47 1.68
N ASN A 205 16.85 -6.87 1.24
CA ASN A 205 17.04 -6.49 -0.15
C ASN A 205 17.21 -7.68 -1.13
N LEU A 206 17.77 -8.82 -0.68
CA LEU A 206 18.00 -9.99 -1.53
C LEU A 206 16.68 -10.69 -1.84
N GLU A 207 15.88 -10.94 -0.81
CA GLU A 207 14.57 -11.57 -0.94
C GLU A 207 13.62 -10.71 -1.79
N LEU A 208 13.60 -9.39 -1.55
CA LEU A 208 12.87 -8.44 -2.37
C LEU A 208 13.22 -8.54 -3.86
N CYS A 209 14.53 -8.63 -4.19
CA CYS A 209 14.99 -8.73 -5.57
C CYS A 209 14.63 -10.09 -6.18
N GLN A 210 14.73 -11.17 -5.41
CA GLN A 210 14.40 -12.53 -5.85
C GLN A 210 12.89 -12.67 -6.09
N ASP A 211 12.05 -12.20 -5.17
CA ASP A 211 10.60 -12.17 -5.33
C ASP A 211 10.20 -11.38 -6.56
N ALA A 212 10.78 -10.19 -6.74
CA ALA A 212 10.50 -9.36 -7.91
C ALA A 212 10.85 -10.07 -9.22
N LYS A 213 11.98 -10.81 -9.29
CA LYS A 213 12.33 -11.64 -10.44
C LYS A 213 11.32 -12.77 -10.66
N ASN A 214 10.85 -13.41 -9.59
CA ASN A 214 9.82 -14.45 -9.66
C ASN A 214 8.51 -13.91 -10.21
N VAL A 215 8.06 -12.73 -9.76
CA VAL A 215 6.88 -12.03 -10.29
C VAL A 215 7.03 -11.75 -11.78
N GLN A 216 8.18 -11.20 -12.19
CA GLN A 216 8.47 -10.91 -13.60
C GLN A 216 8.40 -12.18 -14.46
N ARG A 217 8.97 -13.28 -14.00
CA ARG A 217 9.01 -14.57 -14.74
C ARG A 217 7.65 -15.27 -14.74
N LYS A 218 7.07 -15.47 -13.56
CA LYS A 218 5.89 -16.35 -13.40
C LYS A 218 4.59 -15.66 -13.77
N ILE A 219 4.44 -14.36 -13.45
CA ILE A 219 3.18 -13.62 -13.63
C ILE A 219 3.24 -12.78 -14.92
N LEU A 220 4.26 -11.95 -15.07
CA LEU A 220 4.36 -11.01 -16.18
C LEU A 220 4.93 -11.63 -17.46
N ARG A 221 5.46 -12.87 -17.39
CA ARG A 221 6.05 -13.60 -18.52
C ARG A 221 7.21 -12.86 -19.18
N VAL A 222 7.97 -12.08 -18.41
CA VAL A 222 9.19 -11.41 -18.87
C VAL A 222 10.24 -12.46 -19.26
N PRO A 223 10.89 -12.37 -20.44
CA PRO A 223 11.96 -13.29 -20.82
C PRO A 223 13.09 -13.34 -19.79
N GLY A 224 13.71 -14.53 -19.63
CA GLY A 224 14.68 -14.79 -18.55
C GLY A 224 15.85 -13.83 -18.50
N PHE A 225 16.39 -13.48 -19.66
CA PHE A 225 17.49 -12.52 -19.78
C PHE A 225 17.11 -11.15 -19.20
N TRP A 226 15.94 -10.60 -19.56
CA TRP A 226 15.48 -9.30 -19.07
C TRP A 226 15.15 -9.32 -17.58
N ALA A 227 14.56 -10.42 -17.08
CA ALA A 227 14.30 -10.58 -15.65
C ALA A 227 15.62 -10.66 -14.85
N GLN A 228 16.64 -11.32 -15.40
CA GLN A 228 17.97 -11.37 -14.78
C GLN A 228 18.67 -10.01 -14.79
N LEU A 229 18.59 -9.27 -15.89
CA LEU A 229 19.14 -7.91 -15.97
C LEU A 229 18.44 -6.98 -14.97
N SER A 230 17.11 -7.05 -14.88
CA SER A 230 16.32 -6.29 -13.90
C SER A 230 16.74 -6.62 -12.46
N TYR A 231 16.97 -7.90 -12.16
CA TYR A 231 17.46 -8.36 -10.84
C TYR A 231 18.81 -7.74 -10.49
N LEU A 232 19.78 -7.79 -11.42
CA LEU A 232 21.12 -7.22 -11.20
C LEU A 232 21.08 -5.69 -11.00
N LEU A 233 20.24 -4.99 -11.78
CA LEU A 233 20.06 -3.54 -11.63
C LEU A 233 19.44 -3.19 -10.26
N ARG A 234 18.49 -3.98 -9.77
CA ARG A 234 17.90 -3.80 -8.44
C ARG A 234 18.92 -3.98 -7.34
N LEU A 235 19.75 -5.03 -7.39
CA LEU A 235 20.81 -5.25 -6.39
C LEU A 235 21.75 -4.04 -6.29
N LYS A 236 22.12 -3.43 -7.43
CA LYS A 236 22.97 -2.22 -7.44
C LYS A 236 22.26 -0.98 -6.85
N THR A 237 20.96 -0.84 -7.07
CA THR A 237 20.20 0.34 -6.62
C THR A 237 19.82 0.25 -5.16
N THR A 238 19.43 -0.93 -4.66
CA THR A 238 19.10 -1.14 -3.25
C THR A 238 20.29 -0.93 -2.33
N GLY A 239 21.49 -1.31 -2.75
CA GLY A 239 22.73 -1.03 -2.01
C GLY A 239 23.02 0.47 -1.87
N LYS A 240 22.77 1.27 -2.94
CA LYS A 240 22.94 2.73 -2.90
C LYS A 240 21.89 3.44 -2.01
N THR A 241 20.67 2.92 -1.96
CA THR A 241 19.64 3.47 -1.10
C THR A 241 20.00 3.26 0.36
N LYS A 242 20.46 2.06 0.74
CA LYS A 242 20.92 1.75 2.11
C LYS A 242 22.11 2.64 2.53
N ALA A 243 23.06 2.90 1.61
CA ALA A 243 24.19 3.79 1.87
C ALA A 243 23.78 5.27 2.07
N ARG A 244 22.67 5.72 1.46
CA ARG A 244 22.08 7.04 1.72
C ARG A 244 21.35 7.09 3.06
N TYR A 245 20.71 6.00 3.47
CA TYR A 245 20.06 5.87 4.78
C TYR A 245 21.04 5.99 5.95
N ASN A 246 22.23 5.36 5.82
CA ASN A 246 23.23 5.34 6.89
C ASN A 246 24.05 6.64 6.98
N LYS A 247 23.81 7.63 6.13
CA LYS A 247 24.50 8.94 6.11
C LYS A 247 23.66 10.09 6.65
N VAL A 248 22.44 9.82 7.10
CA VAL A 248 21.52 10.74 7.78
C VAL A 248 21.27 10.23 9.19
#